data_b4426757bc34065143df4cb5fe67ca49
#
_entry.id   b4426757bc34065143df4cb5fe67ca49
#
_cell.length_a   1.000
_cell.length_b   1.000
_cell.length_c   1.000
_cell.angle_alpha   90.00
_cell.angle_beta   90.00
_cell.angle_gamma   90.00
#
_symmetry.space_group_name_H-M   'P 1'
#
loop_
_entity.id
_entity.type
_entity.pdbx_description
1 polymer ?
#
loop_
_entity_poly.entity_id
_entity_poly.type
_entity_poly.pdbx_seq_one_letter_code
_entity_poly.pdbx_strand_id
1 'polypeptide(L)'
;EQAEQLKESFSRGTICLNPTNLETPSLSKWFDASSSEPEITNPSANEEAIIIPTAAVGGIPKGALLSQNNLLASVTAHLIHFGEESMSGLLSLLPPYHVLGLCSSWTTLLSGGKVYLQKQFDADEAVKIVDLEKLTYFGSFPPILERFLDAAKTLNTKLDSLKLVYGLEGPQNIERLENETSARFWTGFGQAETSEFITYCRASDHPGSAGFPSL
;
A
#
# COMPACT_ATOMS: atom_id res chain seq x y z
N GLU A 1 -21.02 4.64 -16.89
CA GLU A 1 -20.90 6.10 -17.12
C GLU A 1 -19.42 6.52 -17.15
N GLN A 2 -18.63 6.31 -16.08
CA GLN A 2 -17.17 6.62 -16.09
C GLN A 2 -16.38 5.79 -17.11
N ALA A 3 -16.70 4.51 -17.27
CA ALA A 3 -16.04 3.64 -18.24
C ALA A 3 -16.34 4.04 -19.70
N GLU A 4 -17.52 4.62 -19.97
CA GLU A 4 -17.89 5.10 -21.31
C GLU A 4 -17.19 6.42 -21.66
N GLN A 5 -17.03 7.31 -20.69
CA GLN A 5 -16.26 8.55 -20.89
C GLN A 5 -14.77 8.27 -21.15
N LEU A 6 -14.24 7.17 -20.60
CA LEU A 6 -12.85 6.78 -20.79
C LEU A 6 -12.60 6.07 -22.13
N LYS A 7 -13.63 5.45 -22.74
CA LYS A 7 -13.49 4.75 -24.03
C LYS A 7 -12.95 5.63 -25.16
N GLU A 8 -13.35 6.90 -25.20
CA GLU A 8 -12.88 7.86 -26.20
C GLU A 8 -11.43 8.29 -26.00
N SER A 9 -10.90 8.09 -24.80
CA SER A 9 -9.56 8.55 -24.40
C SER A 9 -8.47 7.48 -24.59
N PHE A 10 -8.83 6.21 -24.79
CA PHE A 10 -7.87 5.10 -24.91
C PHE A 10 -7.94 4.39 -26.24
N SER A 11 -6.90 4.55 -27.06
CA SER A 11 -6.80 3.92 -28.40
C SER A 11 -6.70 2.38 -28.38
N ARG A 12 -6.37 1.77 -27.25
CA ARG A 12 -6.20 0.32 -27.07
C ARG A 12 -7.38 -0.39 -26.40
N GLY A 13 -8.47 0.34 -26.13
CA GLY A 13 -9.67 -0.20 -25.48
C GLY A 13 -9.67 -0.11 -23.97
N THR A 14 -10.80 -0.41 -23.38
CA THR A 14 -11.04 -0.35 -21.93
C THR A 14 -11.57 -1.68 -21.44
N ILE A 15 -11.01 -2.20 -20.36
CA ILE A 15 -11.49 -3.39 -19.65
C ILE A 15 -12.07 -2.94 -18.32
N CYS A 16 -13.27 -3.39 -17.97
CA CYS A 16 -13.94 -3.07 -16.73
C CYS A 16 -13.94 -4.27 -15.78
N LEU A 17 -13.64 -4.04 -14.49
CA LEU A 17 -13.67 -5.08 -13.47
C LEU A 17 -15.10 -5.61 -13.26
N ASN A 18 -16.07 -4.70 -13.20
CA ASN A 18 -17.49 -5.01 -13.02
C ASN A 18 -18.32 -4.22 -14.04
N PRO A 19 -18.42 -4.66 -15.30
CA PRO A 19 -19.15 -3.93 -16.32
C PRO A 19 -20.67 -3.90 -15.99
N THR A 20 -21.26 -2.72 -16.11
CA THR A 20 -22.70 -2.52 -15.94
C THR A 20 -23.49 -2.85 -17.22
N ASN A 21 -22.81 -3.03 -18.33
CA ASN A 21 -23.37 -3.45 -19.61
C ASN A 21 -22.56 -4.60 -20.22
N LEU A 22 -23.17 -5.34 -21.15
CA LEU A 22 -22.57 -6.51 -21.79
C LEU A 22 -21.55 -6.17 -22.91
N GLU A 23 -21.46 -4.90 -23.31
CA GLU A 23 -20.58 -4.46 -24.39
C GLU A 23 -19.16 -4.19 -23.93
N THR A 24 -18.98 -3.89 -22.64
CA THR A 24 -17.64 -3.67 -22.07
C THR A 24 -17.06 -5.00 -21.59
N PRO A 25 -15.89 -5.43 -22.09
CA PRO A 25 -15.27 -6.67 -21.65
C PRO A 25 -15.01 -6.64 -20.13
N SER A 26 -15.38 -7.70 -19.42
CA SER A 26 -14.98 -7.89 -18.04
C SER A 26 -13.57 -8.47 -17.97
N LEU A 27 -12.86 -8.20 -16.88
CA LEU A 27 -11.53 -8.76 -16.65
C LEU A 27 -11.56 -10.31 -16.67
N SER A 28 -12.59 -10.93 -16.06
CA SER A 28 -12.76 -12.38 -16.10
C SER A 28 -12.90 -12.92 -17.51
N LYS A 29 -13.75 -12.32 -18.37
CA LYS A 29 -13.87 -12.72 -19.77
C LYS A 29 -12.57 -12.55 -20.56
N TRP A 30 -11.80 -11.55 -20.21
CA TRP A 30 -10.49 -11.32 -20.85
C TRP A 30 -9.50 -12.42 -20.48
N PHE A 31 -9.44 -12.83 -19.20
CA PHE A 31 -8.63 -13.96 -18.77
C PHE A 31 -9.08 -15.28 -19.41
N ASP A 32 -10.38 -15.55 -19.48
CA ASP A 32 -10.92 -16.77 -20.10
C ASP A 32 -10.61 -16.85 -21.61
N ALA A 33 -10.50 -15.70 -22.28
CA ALA A 33 -10.17 -15.62 -23.70
C ALA A 33 -8.65 -15.71 -23.98
N SER A 34 -7.81 -15.59 -22.97
CA SER A 34 -6.35 -15.61 -23.12
C SER A 34 -5.84 -17.04 -23.12
N SER A 35 -5.53 -17.58 -24.31
CA SER A 35 -5.08 -18.97 -24.49
C SER A 35 -3.56 -19.12 -24.67
N SER A 36 -2.80 -18.03 -24.69
CA SER A 36 -1.34 -18.03 -24.88
C SER A 36 -0.61 -17.65 -23.59
N GLU A 37 0.47 -18.35 -23.28
CA GLU A 37 1.40 -17.88 -22.25
C GLU A 37 1.97 -16.52 -22.67
N PRO A 38 2.03 -15.55 -21.73
CA PRO A 38 2.61 -14.26 -22.04
C PRO A 38 4.10 -14.42 -22.37
N GLU A 39 4.56 -13.73 -23.39
CA GLU A 39 5.98 -13.64 -23.68
C GLU A 39 6.68 -12.90 -22.54
N ILE A 40 7.60 -13.58 -21.85
CA ILE A 40 8.40 -12.96 -20.80
C ILE A 40 9.45 -12.09 -21.48
N THR A 41 9.24 -10.78 -21.42
CA THR A 41 10.24 -9.80 -21.86
C THR A 41 11.12 -9.40 -20.66
N ASN A 42 12.39 -9.08 -20.93
CA ASN A 42 13.28 -8.47 -19.93
C ASN A 42 13.30 -6.95 -20.18
N PRO A 43 12.39 -6.19 -19.52
CA PRO A 43 12.35 -4.76 -19.73
C PRO A 43 13.62 -4.09 -19.20
N SER A 44 14.00 -2.97 -19.85
CA SER A 44 15.07 -2.13 -19.34
C SER A 44 14.69 -1.56 -17.96
N ALA A 45 15.68 -1.37 -17.08
CA ALA A 45 15.45 -0.78 -15.76
C ALA A 45 14.78 0.61 -15.81
N ASN A 46 15.01 1.37 -16.88
CA ASN A 46 14.44 2.70 -17.10
C ASN A 46 13.16 2.68 -17.94
N GLU A 47 12.68 1.50 -18.33
CA GLU A 47 11.42 1.37 -19.06
C GLU A 47 10.24 1.67 -18.14
N GLU A 48 9.21 2.31 -18.72
CA GLU A 48 8.01 2.68 -17.99
C GLU A 48 7.26 1.43 -17.51
N ALA A 49 6.96 1.39 -16.21
CA ALA A 49 6.31 0.25 -15.58
C ALA A 49 4.85 0.54 -15.22
N ILE A 50 4.56 1.72 -14.69
CA ILE A 50 3.24 2.03 -14.15
C ILE A 50 2.97 3.54 -14.18
N ILE A 51 1.68 3.89 -14.29
CA ILE A 51 1.18 5.24 -14.10
C ILE A 51 0.36 5.29 -12.83
N ILE A 52 0.77 6.13 -11.86
CA ILE A 52 0.06 6.34 -10.60
C ILE A 52 -0.63 7.70 -10.62
N PRO A 53 -1.95 7.77 -10.35
CA PRO A 53 -2.66 9.04 -10.26
C PRO A 53 -2.10 9.91 -9.11
N THR A 54 -1.88 11.20 -9.40
CA THR A 54 -1.45 12.16 -8.38
C THR A 54 -2.64 12.72 -7.59
N ALA A 55 -2.38 13.31 -6.41
CA ALA A 55 -3.41 13.79 -5.48
C ALA A 55 -4.21 15.02 -5.95
N ALA A 56 -3.98 15.53 -7.17
CA ALA A 56 -4.72 16.64 -7.76
C ALA A 56 -4.73 17.95 -6.95
N VAL A 57 -3.71 18.21 -6.13
CA VAL A 57 -3.62 19.46 -5.32
C VAL A 57 -3.72 20.72 -6.19
N GLY A 58 -3.31 20.66 -7.46
CA GLY A 58 -3.43 21.72 -8.45
C GLY A 58 -4.73 21.70 -9.27
N GLY A 59 -5.73 20.89 -8.89
CA GLY A 59 -7.08 20.82 -9.49
C GLY A 59 -7.32 19.59 -10.37
N ILE A 60 -6.45 19.26 -11.33
CA ILE A 60 -6.62 18.11 -12.23
C ILE A 60 -5.61 17.02 -11.87
N PRO A 61 -6.05 15.77 -11.64
CA PRO A 61 -5.13 14.65 -11.44
C PRO A 61 -4.22 14.47 -12.66
N LYS A 62 -2.94 14.22 -12.42
CA LYS A 62 -1.97 13.82 -13.42
C LYS A 62 -1.57 12.37 -13.20
N GLY A 63 -0.88 11.79 -14.15
CA GLY A 63 -0.25 10.47 -14.00
C GLY A 63 1.24 10.63 -13.73
N ALA A 64 1.71 10.13 -12.60
CA ALA A 64 3.13 9.96 -12.37
C ALA A 64 3.58 8.69 -13.09
N LEU A 65 4.45 8.83 -14.08
CA LEU A 65 5.01 7.72 -14.83
C LEU A 65 6.26 7.21 -14.12
N LEU A 66 6.21 5.99 -13.62
CA LEU A 66 7.30 5.37 -12.86
C LEU A 66 7.93 4.24 -13.65
N SER A 67 9.26 4.19 -13.66
CA SER A 67 10.03 3.11 -14.29
C SER A 67 10.21 1.92 -13.33
N GLN A 68 10.67 0.79 -13.87
CA GLN A 68 11.09 -0.37 -13.08
C GLN A 68 12.09 0.03 -11.99
N ASN A 69 13.07 0.86 -12.35
CA ASN A 69 14.10 1.31 -11.42
C ASN A 69 13.57 2.22 -10.30
N ASN A 70 12.59 3.10 -10.59
CA ASN A 70 11.98 3.93 -9.56
C ASN A 70 11.31 3.06 -8.49
N LEU A 71 10.54 2.07 -8.92
CA LEU A 71 9.82 1.16 -8.01
C LEU A 71 10.81 0.30 -7.23
N LEU A 72 11.80 -0.28 -7.88
CA LEU A 72 12.81 -1.11 -7.21
C LEU A 72 13.63 -0.30 -6.20
N ALA A 73 14.02 0.92 -6.52
CA ALA A 73 14.73 1.80 -5.60
C ALA A 73 13.91 2.09 -4.34
N SER A 74 12.61 2.41 -4.50
CA SER A 74 11.70 2.67 -3.38
C SER A 74 11.55 1.45 -2.48
N VAL A 75 11.17 0.29 -3.03
CA VAL A 75 10.95 -0.92 -2.22
C VAL A 75 12.25 -1.42 -1.55
N THR A 76 13.39 -1.23 -2.21
CA THR A 76 14.70 -1.57 -1.62
C THR A 76 15.05 -0.62 -0.48
N ALA A 77 14.82 0.69 -0.64
CA ALA A 77 15.03 1.67 0.41
C ALA A 77 14.20 1.35 1.66
N HIS A 78 12.93 0.97 1.48
CA HIS A 78 12.06 0.52 2.57
C HIS A 78 12.62 -0.70 3.27
N LEU A 79 13.01 -1.71 2.51
CA LEU A 79 13.54 -2.94 3.06
C LEU A 79 14.83 -2.72 3.85
N ILE A 80 15.72 -1.87 3.36
CA ILE A 80 16.95 -1.48 4.05
C ILE A 80 16.64 -0.69 5.33
N HIS A 81 15.68 0.25 5.25
CA HIS A 81 15.35 1.13 6.37
C HIS A 81 14.66 0.39 7.54
N PHE A 82 13.67 -0.44 7.25
CA PHE A 82 12.86 -1.13 8.26
C PHE A 82 13.33 -2.54 8.60
N GLY A 83 14.13 -3.15 7.73
CA GLY A 83 14.63 -4.51 7.88
C GLY A 83 13.61 -5.57 7.42
N GLU A 84 14.17 -6.68 6.96
CA GLU A 84 13.41 -7.81 6.40
C GLU A 84 12.37 -8.37 7.37
N GLU A 85 12.75 -8.54 8.62
CA GLU A 85 11.88 -9.09 9.67
C GLU A 85 10.65 -8.19 9.93
N SER A 86 10.81 -6.86 9.89
CA SER A 86 9.71 -5.92 10.07
C SER A 86 8.77 -5.89 8.86
N MET A 87 9.29 -6.14 7.68
CA MET A 87 8.55 -6.08 6.41
C MET A 87 8.06 -7.47 5.93
N SER A 88 8.11 -8.50 6.77
CA SER A 88 7.81 -9.90 6.38
C SER A 88 6.32 -10.26 6.33
N GLY A 89 5.43 -9.43 6.87
CA GLY A 89 3.99 -9.72 6.89
C GLY A 89 3.14 -8.46 6.84
N LEU A 90 2.57 -8.15 5.68
CA LEU A 90 1.73 -6.96 5.47
C LEU A 90 0.24 -7.29 5.61
N LEU A 91 -0.45 -6.55 6.48
CA LEU A 91 -1.89 -6.36 6.34
C LEU A 91 -2.14 -5.18 5.38
N SER A 92 -2.53 -5.47 4.14
CA SER A 92 -2.76 -4.46 3.11
C SER A 92 -4.15 -3.86 3.25
N LEU A 93 -4.23 -2.71 3.91
CA LEU A 93 -5.44 -1.91 4.11
C LEU A 93 -5.53 -0.74 3.12
N LEU A 94 -4.41 -0.38 2.51
CA LEU A 94 -4.34 0.71 1.55
C LEU A 94 -4.53 0.17 0.13
N PRO A 95 -5.26 0.91 -0.73
CA PRO A 95 -5.53 0.46 -2.07
C PRO A 95 -4.26 0.22 -2.90
N PRO A 96 -4.17 -0.89 -3.67
CA PRO A 96 -2.99 -1.19 -4.49
C PRO A 96 -2.81 -0.26 -5.71
N TYR A 97 -3.82 0.56 -6.02
CA TYR A 97 -3.71 1.62 -7.04
C TYR A 97 -3.11 2.93 -6.48
N HIS A 98 -2.91 3.02 -5.17
CA HIS A 98 -2.15 4.08 -4.52
C HIS A 98 -0.71 3.61 -4.30
N VAL A 99 0.26 4.49 -4.55
CA VAL A 99 1.69 4.13 -4.49
C VAL A 99 2.09 3.50 -3.16
N LEU A 100 1.52 3.97 -2.04
CA LEU A 100 1.81 3.43 -0.71
C LEU A 100 1.38 1.96 -0.56
N GLY A 101 0.17 1.61 -1.00
CA GLY A 101 -0.33 0.22 -0.97
C GLY A 101 0.42 -0.70 -1.93
N LEU A 102 0.80 -0.19 -3.09
CA LEU A 102 1.55 -0.94 -4.08
C LEU A 102 2.97 -1.25 -3.61
N CYS A 103 3.74 -0.22 -3.24
CA CYS A 103 5.15 -0.38 -2.86
C CYS A 103 5.30 -1.18 -1.58
N SER A 104 4.41 -1.03 -0.59
CA SER A 104 4.41 -1.88 0.60
C SER A 104 4.22 -3.35 0.28
N SER A 105 3.27 -3.66 -0.62
CA SER A 105 3.04 -5.03 -1.07
C SER A 105 4.29 -5.59 -1.75
N TRP A 106 4.93 -4.82 -2.60
CA TRP A 106 6.15 -5.24 -3.28
C TRP A 106 7.35 -5.36 -2.34
N THR A 107 7.49 -4.45 -1.37
CA THR A 107 8.54 -4.57 -0.33
C THR A 107 8.39 -5.88 0.44
N THR A 108 7.15 -6.24 0.83
CA THR A 108 6.88 -7.51 1.50
C THR A 108 7.22 -8.72 0.64
N LEU A 109 6.82 -8.69 -0.63
CA LEU A 109 7.14 -9.80 -1.55
C LEU A 109 8.65 -9.90 -1.82
N LEU A 110 9.34 -8.77 -1.92
CA LEU A 110 10.80 -8.75 -2.08
C LEU A 110 11.53 -9.33 -0.86
N SER A 111 10.98 -9.13 0.35
CA SER A 111 11.51 -9.76 1.57
C SER A 111 11.19 -11.26 1.70
N GLY A 112 10.48 -11.85 0.73
CA GLY A 112 9.98 -13.22 0.83
C GLY A 112 8.80 -13.38 1.81
N GLY A 113 8.21 -12.28 2.22
CA GLY A 113 7.10 -12.22 3.15
C GLY A 113 5.73 -12.48 2.51
N LYS A 114 4.69 -12.32 3.30
CA LYS A 114 3.29 -12.53 2.88
C LYS A 114 2.46 -11.26 2.96
N VAL A 115 1.58 -11.09 1.97
CA VAL A 115 0.63 -9.97 1.90
C VAL A 115 -0.78 -10.50 2.08
N TYR A 116 -1.48 -10.00 3.08
CA TYR A 116 -2.91 -10.25 3.27
C TYR A 116 -3.72 -9.03 2.81
N LEU A 117 -4.55 -9.23 1.80
CA LEU A 117 -5.38 -8.17 1.22
C LEU A 117 -6.78 -8.20 1.86
N GLN A 118 -7.15 -7.14 2.55
CA GLN A 118 -8.51 -6.95 3.04
C GLN A 118 -9.28 -6.09 2.03
N LYS A 119 -10.37 -6.63 1.49
CA LYS A 119 -11.18 -5.96 0.45
C LYS A 119 -11.80 -4.63 0.93
N GLN A 120 -12.22 -4.61 2.18
CA GLN A 120 -12.78 -3.47 2.87
C GLN A 120 -12.34 -3.53 4.32
N PHE A 121 -11.92 -2.42 4.90
CA PHE A 121 -11.45 -2.40 6.27
C PHE A 121 -12.55 -2.82 7.26
N ASP A 122 -12.30 -3.95 7.91
CA ASP A 122 -13.02 -4.45 9.07
C ASP A 122 -12.02 -4.62 10.21
N ALA A 123 -12.24 -3.91 11.31
CA ALA A 123 -11.27 -3.84 12.40
C ALA A 123 -11.14 -5.17 13.15
N ASP A 124 -12.24 -5.88 13.38
CA ASP A 124 -12.23 -7.16 14.08
C ASP A 124 -11.53 -8.24 13.26
N GLU A 125 -11.81 -8.29 11.96
CA GLU A 125 -11.13 -9.18 11.02
C GLU A 125 -9.64 -8.84 10.93
N ALA A 126 -9.30 -7.56 10.83
CA ALA A 126 -7.92 -7.07 10.75
C ALA A 126 -7.09 -7.56 11.96
N VAL A 127 -7.62 -7.42 13.16
CA VAL A 127 -6.96 -7.87 14.40
C VAL A 127 -6.79 -9.39 14.40
N LYS A 128 -7.85 -10.15 14.06
CA LYS A 128 -7.78 -11.62 14.01
C LYS A 128 -6.74 -12.10 13.00
N ILE A 129 -6.67 -11.48 11.83
CA ILE A 129 -5.72 -11.86 10.79
C ILE A 129 -4.29 -11.50 11.17
N VAL A 130 -4.05 -10.33 11.77
CA VAL A 130 -2.72 -9.97 12.28
C VAL A 130 -2.23 -11.00 13.27
N ASP A 131 -3.08 -11.41 14.22
CA ASP A 131 -2.70 -12.41 15.22
C ASP A 131 -2.55 -13.82 14.63
N LEU A 132 -3.50 -14.27 13.81
CA LEU A 132 -3.48 -15.60 13.18
C LEU A 132 -2.28 -15.77 12.24
N GLU A 133 -2.09 -14.82 11.37
CA GLU A 133 -1.09 -14.85 10.30
C GLU A 133 0.27 -14.30 10.74
N LYS A 134 0.36 -13.80 11.97
CA LYS A 134 1.57 -13.16 12.52
C LYS A 134 2.11 -12.06 11.62
N LEU A 135 1.19 -11.21 11.14
CA LEU A 135 1.55 -10.07 10.30
C LEU A 135 2.32 -9.04 11.14
N THR A 136 3.27 -8.38 10.50
CA THR A 136 4.25 -7.54 11.20
C THR A 136 4.00 -6.05 11.05
N TYR A 137 3.24 -5.66 10.01
CA TYR A 137 2.99 -4.25 9.76
C TYR A 137 1.76 -3.95 8.92
N PHE A 138 1.33 -2.69 8.94
CA PHE A 138 0.35 -2.13 8.02
C PHE A 138 0.49 -0.61 7.88
N GLY A 139 -0.06 -0.07 6.79
CA GLY A 139 -0.21 1.36 6.59
C GLY A 139 -1.51 1.90 7.18
N SER A 140 -1.48 3.06 7.86
CA SER A 140 -2.63 3.66 8.51
C SER A 140 -2.84 5.12 8.19
N PHE A 141 -4.12 5.48 8.03
CA PHE A 141 -4.63 6.85 8.04
C PHE A 141 -5.89 6.88 8.92
N PRO A 142 -6.17 8.01 9.59
CA PRO A 142 -7.38 8.11 10.40
C PRO A 142 -8.65 7.72 9.59
N PRO A 143 -9.56 6.91 10.16
CA PRO A 143 -9.63 6.42 11.54
C PRO A 143 -9.17 4.94 11.70
N ILE A 144 -8.29 4.44 10.83
CA ILE A 144 -7.93 3.00 10.80
C ILE A 144 -7.30 2.53 12.11
N LEU A 145 -6.24 3.21 12.56
CA LEU A 145 -5.49 2.79 13.76
C LEU A 145 -6.35 2.81 15.01
N GLU A 146 -7.14 3.86 15.22
CA GLU A 146 -8.06 3.98 16.35
C GLU A 146 -9.00 2.77 16.42
N ARG A 147 -9.69 2.48 15.33
CA ARG A 147 -10.62 1.36 15.24
C ARG A 147 -9.94 0.00 15.41
N PHE A 148 -8.72 -0.15 14.88
CA PHE A 148 -7.93 -1.36 15.03
C PHE A 148 -7.54 -1.62 16.49
N LEU A 149 -7.07 -0.59 17.21
CA LEU A 149 -6.72 -0.69 18.63
C LEU A 149 -7.95 -0.95 19.52
N ASP A 150 -9.09 -0.34 19.21
CA ASP A 150 -10.35 -0.59 19.93
C ASP A 150 -10.83 -2.04 19.74
N ALA A 151 -10.72 -2.57 18.51
CA ALA A 151 -11.02 -3.97 18.24
C ALA A 151 -10.05 -4.92 18.95
N ALA A 152 -8.74 -4.63 18.96
CA ALA A 152 -7.74 -5.43 19.66
C ALA A 152 -8.03 -5.49 21.16
N LYS A 153 -8.39 -4.38 21.77
CA LYS A 153 -8.80 -4.31 23.17
C LYS A 153 -10.08 -5.13 23.44
N THR A 154 -11.08 -4.99 22.59
CA THR A 154 -12.36 -5.72 22.71
C THR A 154 -12.16 -7.22 22.58
N LEU A 155 -11.32 -7.65 21.64
CA LEU A 155 -11.00 -9.06 21.40
C LEU A 155 -9.94 -9.61 22.36
N ASN A 156 -9.38 -8.78 23.24
CA ASN A 156 -8.28 -9.12 24.16
C ASN A 156 -7.07 -9.74 23.45
N THR A 157 -6.70 -9.19 22.29
CA THR A 157 -5.60 -9.67 21.45
C THR A 157 -4.35 -8.81 21.65
N LYS A 158 -3.20 -9.45 21.92
CA LYS A 158 -1.96 -8.74 22.29
C LYS A 158 -1.16 -8.17 21.12
N LEU A 159 -1.41 -8.61 19.87
CA LEU A 159 -0.71 -8.16 18.67
C LEU A 159 0.84 -8.30 18.75
N ASP A 160 1.33 -9.36 19.38
CA ASP A 160 2.77 -9.56 19.65
C ASP A 160 3.64 -9.61 18.37
N SER A 161 3.06 -9.93 17.23
CA SER A 161 3.75 -9.94 15.93
C SER A 161 3.90 -8.57 15.30
N LEU A 162 3.05 -7.59 15.70
CA LEU A 162 3.05 -6.26 15.09
C LEU A 162 4.29 -5.47 15.52
N LYS A 163 5.08 -5.00 14.55
CA LYS A 163 6.34 -4.27 14.77
C LYS A 163 6.27 -2.83 14.32
N LEU A 164 5.48 -2.58 13.27
CA LEU A 164 5.48 -1.33 12.55
C LEU A 164 4.08 -0.94 12.09
N VAL A 165 3.69 0.30 12.35
CA VAL A 165 2.59 0.97 11.67
C VAL A 165 3.15 2.25 11.07
N TYR A 166 2.79 2.58 9.84
CA TYR A 166 3.28 3.78 9.20
C TYR A 166 2.18 4.53 8.44
N GLY A 167 2.36 5.83 8.28
CA GLY A 167 1.39 6.69 7.62
C GLY A 167 1.20 8.03 8.32
N LEU A 168 -0.05 8.44 8.48
CA LEU A 168 -0.41 9.67 9.20
C LEU A 168 -1.43 9.34 10.28
N GLU A 169 -1.16 9.78 11.51
CA GLU A 169 -2.05 9.59 12.67
C GLU A 169 -1.95 10.74 13.66
N GLY A 170 -3.00 10.88 14.49
CA GLY A 170 -2.98 11.80 15.60
C GLY A 170 -2.08 11.30 16.75
N PRO A 171 -1.46 12.23 17.51
CA PRO A 171 -0.51 11.88 18.58
C PRO A 171 -1.10 10.93 19.61
N GLN A 172 -2.38 11.04 19.93
CA GLN A 172 -3.05 10.16 20.89
C GLN A 172 -3.10 8.70 20.45
N ASN A 173 -3.36 8.44 19.15
CA ASN A 173 -3.38 7.08 18.62
C ASN A 173 -1.97 6.51 18.48
N ILE A 174 -0.98 7.35 18.20
CA ILE A 174 0.43 6.96 18.19
C ILE A 174 0.87 6.52 19.58
N GLU A 175 0.58 7.32 20.60
CA GLU A 175 0.87 7.00 22.01
C GLU A 175 0.17 5.69 22.44
N ARG A 176 -1.11 5.51 22.07
CA ARG A 176 -1.84 4.26 22.34
C ARG A 176 -1.17 3.06 21.71
N LEU A 177 -0.84 3.12 20.43
CA LEU A 177 -0.15 2.02 19.72
C LEU A 177 1.10 1.60 20.48
N GLU A 178 1.96 2.56 20.83
CA GLU A 178 3.26 2.29 21.45
C GLU A 178 3.18 1.87 22.91
N ASN A 179 2.09 2.22 23.61
CA ASN A 179 1.82 1.77 24.98
C ASN A 179 1.11 0.42 25.05
N GLU A 180 0.21 0.14 24.11
CA GLU A 180 -0.62 -1.07 24.08
C GLU A 180 0.04 -2.24 23.33
N THR A 181 1.08 -1.97 22.52
CA THR A 181 1.79 -2.97 21.70
C THR A 181 3.30 -2.76 21.73
N SER A 182 4.04 -3.68 21.09
CA SER A 182 5.49 -3.51 20.85
C SER A 182 5.79 -2.72 19.56
N ALA A 183 4.78 -2.40 18.77
CA ALA A 183 4.93 -1.70 17.50
C ALA A 183 5.36 -0.24 17.69
N ARG A 184 5.97 0.32 16.66
CA ARG A 184 6.33 1.74 16.57
C ARG A 184 5.60 2.39 15.42
N PHE A 185 5.19 3.64 15.60
CA PHE A 185 4.57 4.42 14.54
C PHE A 185 5.62 5.23 13.78
N TRP A 186 5.60 5.08 12.45
CA TRP A 186 6.48 5.81 11.56
C TRP A 186 5.70 6.75 10.66
N THR A 187 6.19 7.95 10.54
CA THR A 187 5.67 8.95 9.60
C THR A 187 6.73 9.35 8.61
N GLY A 188 6.33 9.99 7.52
CA GLY A 188 7.25 10.44 6.50
C GLY A 188 6.58 11.34 5.47
N PHE A 189 7.36 11.78 4.52
CA PHE A 189 6.90 12.52 3.35
C PHE A 189 7.18 11.72 2.09
N GLY A 190 6.21 11.73 1.19
CA GLY A 190 6.28 11.14 -0.13
C GLY A 190 5.09 11.48 -0.98
N GLN A 191 5.14 11.09 -2.23
CA GLN A 191 4.08 11.34 -3.22
C GLN A 191 4.16 10.30 -4.35
N ALA A 192 3.17 10.30 -5.25
CA ALA A 192 3.16 9.39 -6.39
C ALA A 192 4.42 9.51 -7.24
N GLU A 193 4.91 10.74 -7.46
CA GLU A 193 6.06 11.07 -8.29
C GLU A 193 7.41 10.62 -7.70
N THR A 194 7.45 10.33 -6.39
CA THR A 194 8.64 9.84 -5.69
C THR A 194 8.59 8.33 -5.41
N SER A 195 7.61 7.64 -5.95
CA SER A 195 7.42 6.20 -5.73
C SER A 195 7.19 5.81 -4.27
N GLU A 196 6.53 6.66 -3.48
CA GLU A 196 6.23 6.53 -2.06
C GLU A 196 7.04 7.48 -1.16
N PHE A 197 7.34 7.08 0.08
CA PHE A 197 8.08 7.90 1.05
C PHE A 197 9.55 8.06 0.69
N ILE A 198 10.05 9.28 0.83
CA ILE A 198 11.48 9.64 0.69
C ILE A 198 12.07 10.14 2.00
N THR A 199 11.25 10.33 3.02
CA THR A 199 11.70 10.65 4.37
C THR A 199 10.97 9.79 5.38
N TYR A 200 11.62 9.48 6.49
CA TYR A 200 11.05 8.70 7.60
C TYR A 200 11.51 9.20 8.94
N CYS A 201 10.66 9.11 9.95
CA CYS A 201 11.05 9.13 11.35
C CYS A 201 10.03 8.39 12.21
N ARG A 202 10.44 7.96 13.39
CA ARG A 202 9.48 7.59 14.44
C ARG A 202 8.74 8.83 14.88
N ALA A 203 7.42 8.78 14.83
CA ALA A 203 6.61 9.95 15.12
C ALA A 203 6.70 10.40 16.59
N SER A 204 6.90 9.47 17.51
CA SER A 204 7.10 9.75 18.93
C SER A 204 8.45 10.42 19.24
N ASP A 205 9.52 10.05 18.51
CA ASP A 205 10.85 10.61 18.71
C ASP A 205 10.98 12.02 18.11
N HIS A 206 10.20 12.32 17.07
CA HIS A 206 10.25 13.58 16.33
C HIS A 206 8.85 14.14 16.05
N PRO A 207 8.11 14.59 17.07
CA PRO A 207 6.74 15.09 16.90
C PRO A 207 6.65 16.24 15.92
N GLY A 208 5.75 16.14 14.93
CA GLY A 208 5.53 17.17 13.91
C GLY A 208 6.56 17.19 12.78
N SER A 209 7.56 16.31 12.80
CA SER A 209 8.53 16.16 11.69
C SER A 209 7.95 15.29 10.58
N ALA A 210 8.30 15.60 9.33
CA ALA A 210 8.10 14.73 8.18
C ALA A 210 9.25 13.72 7.98
N GLY A 211 10.21 13.66 8.90
CA GLY A 211 11.32 12.71 8.90
C GLY A 211 12.58 13.20 8.21
N PHE A 212 13.53 12.29 8.13
CA PHE A 212 14.85 12.49 7.54
C PHE A 212 14.92 11.74 6.20
N PRO A 213 15.76 12.20 5.25
CA PRO A 213 15.91 11.50 3.98
C PRO A 213 16.20 10.01 4.19
N SER A 214 15.50 9.18 3.43
CA SER A 214 15.89 7.78 3.23
C SER A 214 17.14 7.72 2.34
N LEU A 215 17.74 6.57 2.19
CA LEU A 215 18.93 6.35 1.39
C LEU A 215 18.81 6.85 -0.05
#